data_da38c27b553fd23edb64f6331271908f
#
_entry.id   da38c27b553fd23edb64f6331271908f
#
_cell.length_a   1.000
_cell.length_b   1.000
_cell.length_c   1.000
_cell.angle_alpha   90.00
_cell.angle_beta   90.00
_cell.angle_gamma   90.00
#
_symmetry.space_group_name_H-M   'P 1'
#
loop_
_entity.id
_entity.type
_entity.pdbx_description
1 polymer ?
#
loop_
_entity_poly.entity_id
_entity_poly.type
_entity_poly.pdbx_seq_one_letter_code
_entity_poly.pdbx_strand_id
1 'polypeptide(L)'
;MPMVNIRIKEHIYIADSEQPLINAVPDSTVMKGCLKGVCRVCRCKLKGGVVYESGNQVAIDKEFLPCISYAQSDVEIAPLVNNFSVAQLITRNFLSENIVELTFKIKRTFFSSKAIVNIKHPSESLIRSYSVVSLGVKNYDFFVLHIKLRPNGIFSNLFEKLAIGDQLEYNLNNHIEPEYEKAISTLNIVSGGSGMGAALTRGLDLIRKNPISKVNIYAINRSVLSHYHQHCVNVFREQVEAEVNIINIPFCTWTNNGFDFSNYLDSHELTVGVGSTPIINKILNQPLCELESFGP
;
A
#
# COMPACT_ATOMS: atom_id res chain seq x y z
N MET A 1 -11.54 -30.89 -5.71
CA MET A 1 -11.44 -29.68 -4.91
C MET A 1 -12.77 -29.45 -4.23
N PRO A 2 -12.84 -29.24 -2.94
CA PRO A 2 -14.12 -29.03 -2.27
C PRO A 2 -14.70 -27.68 -2.72
N MET A 3 -15.95 -27.73 -3.22
CA MET A 3 -16.69 -26.56 -3.66
C MET A 3 -17.56 -26.05 -2.51
N VAL A 4 -17.66 -24.76 -2.37
CA VAL A 4 -18.50 -24.09 -1.37
C VAL A 4 -19.41 -23.07 -2.04
N ASN A 5 -20.58 -22.85 -1.46
CA ASN A 5 -21.52 -21.84 -1.92
C ASN A 5 -21.27 -20.52 -1.20
N ILE A 6 -21.19 -19.42 -1.95
CA ILE A 6 -21.15 -18.05 -1.45
C ILE A 6 -22.52 -17.43 -1.69
N ARG A 7 -23.28 -17.19 -0.62
CA ARG A 7 -24.56 -16.47 -0.69
C ARG A 7 -24.33 -14.96 -0.47
N ILE A 8 -24.81 -14.18 -1.42
CA ILE A 8 -24.84 -12.70 -1.32
C ILE A 8 -26.26 -12.26 -1.68
N LYS A 9 -27.03 -11.88 -0.68
CA LYS A 9 -28.47 -11.62 -0.84
C LYS A 9 -29.19 -12.85 -1.46
N GLU A 10 -29.80 -12.68 -2.63
CA GLU A 10 -30.50 -13.74 -3.35
C GLU A 10 -29.63 -14.54 -4.33
N HIS A 11 -28.39 -14.14 -4.51
CA HIS A 11 -27.46 -14.78 -5.45
C HIS A 11 -26.57 -15.80 -4.73
N ILE A 12 -26.31 -16.91 -5.41
CA ILE A 12 -25.38 -17.95 -4.97
C ILE A 12 -24.29 -18.09 -6.02
N TYR A 13 -23.04 -17.99 -5.58
CA TYR A 13 -21.84 -18.21 -6.38
C TYR A 13 -21.13 -19.45 -5.87
N ILE A 14 -20.54 -20.22 -6.77
CA ILE A 14 -19.78 -21.43 -6.43
C ILE A 14 -18.30 -21.08 -6.43
N ALA A 15 -17.61 -21.35 -5.34
CA ALA A 15 -16.20 -21.09 -5.15
C ALA A 15 -15.44 -22.40 -4.88
N ASP A 16 -14.19 -22.45 -5.32
CA ASP A 16 -13.22 -23.42 -4.86
C ASP A 16 -12.68 -22.97 -3.48
N SER A 17 -12.74 -23.85 -2.48
CA SER A 17 -12.29 -23.52 -1.12
C SER A 17 -10.79 -23.26 -1.00
N GLU A 18 -9.99 -23.65 -2.01
CA GLU A 18 -8.54 -23.40 -2.09
C GLU A 18 -8.21 -22.07 -2.78
N GLN A 19 -9.22 -21.35 -3.27
CA GLN A 19 -9.07 -20.06 -3.92
C GLN A 19 -9.66 -18.92 -3.07
N PRO A 20 -9.09 -17.70 -3.14
CA PRO A 20 -9.68 -16.54 -2.51
C PRO A 20 -11.14 -16.34 -2.95
N LEU A 21 -12.04 -16.09 -2.01
CA LEU A 21 -13.48 -15.93 -2.24
C LEU A 21 -13.82 -14.91 -3.33
N ILE A 22 -12.99 -13.86 -3.48
CA ILE A 22 -13.17 -12.79 -4.46
C ILE A 22 -13.16 -13.31 -5.91
N ASN A 23 -12.49 -14.44 -6.17
CA ASN A 23 -12.37 -14.99 -7.52
C ASN A 23 -13.70 -15.52 -8.07
N ALA A 24 -14.57 -15.99 -7.20
CA ALA A 24 -15.87 -16.54 -7.56
C ALA A 24 -16.98 -15.48 -7.70
N VAL A 25 -16.74 -14.24 -7.24
CA VAL A 25 -17.78 -13.21 -7.19
C VAL A 25 -17.53 -12.16 -8.27
N PRO A 26 -18.57 -11.74 -9.04
CA PRO A 26 -18.44 -10.68 -10.05
C PRO A 26 -18.09 -9.31 -9.45
N ASP A 27 -17.41 -8.46 -10.23
CA ASP A 27 -17.04 -7.08 -9.84
C ASP A 27 -18.25 -6.20 -9.55
N SER A 28 -19.38 -6.49 -10.19
CA SER A 28 -20.66 -5.83 -9.97
C SER A 28 -21.27 -6.11 -8.58
N THR A 29 -20.86 -7.21 -7.94
CA THR A 29 -21.38 -7.64 -6.64
C THR A 29 -20.42 -7.27 -5.50
N VAL A 30 -19.12 -7.56 -5.66
CA VAL A 30 -18.06 -7.15 -4.74
C VAL A 30 -17.00 -6.40 -5.51
N MET A 31 -16.80 -5.14 -5.18
CA MET A 31 -15.82 -4.29 -5.84
C MET A 31 -14.41 -4.84 -5.70
N LYS A 32 -13.69 -4.98 -6.81
CA LYS A 32 -12.31 -5.47 -6.83
C LYS A 32 -11.31 -4.32 -6.92
N GLY A 33 -10.26 -4.38 -6.13
CA GLY A 33 -9.17 -3.39 -6.11
C GLY A 33 -7.80 -4.04 -6.26
N CYS A 34 -6.95 -3.99 -5.24
CA CYS A 34 -5.57 -4.48 -5.26
C CYS A 34 -5.42 -5.99 -5.25
N LEU A 35 -6.44 -6.73 -4.82
CA LEU A 35 -6.46 -8.20 -4.62
C LEU A 35 -5.39 -8.74 -3.63
N LYS A 36 -4.85 -7.88 -2.77
CA LYS A 36 -3.75 -8.18 -1.84
C LYS A 36 -4.05 -7.76 -0.38
N GLY A 37 -5.32 -7.48 -0.06
CA GLY A 37 -5.72 -7.07 1.30
C GLY A 37 -5.41 -5.60 1.65
N VAL A 38 -4.71 -4.84 0.81
CA VAL A 38 -4.20 -3.51 1.13
C VAL A 38 -5.26 -2.41 0.97
N CYS A 39 -5.98 -2.40 -0.15
CA CYS A 39 -6.91 -1.30 -0.49
C CYS A 39 -8.23 -1.33 0.28
N ARG A 40 -8.62 -2.47 0.83
CA ARG A 40 -9.86 -2.71 1.58
C ARG A 40 -11.17 -2.40 0.81
N VAL A 41 -11.11 -2.27 -0.51
CA VAL A 41 -12.27 -1.97 -1.36
C VAL A 41 -13.29 -3.12 -1.39
N CYS A 42 -12.79 -4.37 -1.28
CA CYS A 42 -13.60 -5.58 -1.33
C CYS A 42 -14.21 -5.99 0.03
N ARG A 43 -14.22 -5.12 1.05
CA ARG A 43 -14.71 -5.45 2.39
C ARG A 43 -16.12 -6.05 2.37
N CYS A 44 -16.28 -7.15 3.10
CA CYS A 44 -17.56 -7.79 3.37
C CYS A 44 -17.71 -8.04 4.86
N LYS A 45 -18.96 -8.22 5.34
CA LYS A 45 -19.25 -8.81 6.65
C LYS A 45 -19.59 -10.28 6.47
N LEU A 46 -19.06 -11.14 7.35
CA LEU A 46 -19.47 -12.54 7.41
C LEU A 46 -20.81 -12.65 8.13
N LYS A 47 -21.82 -13.26 7.49
CA LYS A 47 -23.16 -13.47 8.03
C LYS A 47 -23.42 -14.91 8.46
N GLY A 48 -22.69 -15.85 7.87
CA GLY A 48 -22.79 -17.27 8.19
C GLY A 48 -21.66 -18.07 7.57
N GLY A 49 -21.41 -19.27 8.10
CA GLY A 49 -20.36 -20.15 7.63
C GLY A 49 -19.00 -19.90 8.27
N VAL A 50 -17.95 -20.53 7.70
CA VAL A 50 -16.57 -20.49 8.20
C VAL A 50 -15.64 -19.91 7.15
N VAL A 51 -15.00 -18.80 7.49
CA VAL A 51 -14.00 -18.08 6.66
C VAL A 51 -12.71 -17.91 7.45
N TYR A 52 -11.58 -18.08 6.77
CA TYR A 52 -10.25 -17.74 7.30
C TYR A 52 -9.63 -16.60 6.51
N GLU A 53 -9.14 -15.58 7.20
CA GLU A 53 -8.37 -14.47 6.66
C GLU A 53 -6.96 -14.52 7.23
N SER A 54 -5.95 -14.67 6.37
CA SER A 54 -4.54 -14.73 6.79
C SER A 54 -4.27 -15.76 7.93
N GLY A 55 -4.94 -16.92 7.86
CA GLY A 55 -4.81 -18.01 8.83
C GLY A 55 -5.69 -17.89 10.08
N ASN A 56 -6.40 -16.79 10.29
CA ASN A 56 -7.29 -16.59 11.43
C ASN A 56 -8.75 -16.75 11.03
N GLN A 57 -9.53 -17.41 11.86
CA GLN A 57 -10.97 -17.56 11.64
C GLN A 57 -11.67 -16.21 11.85
N VAL A 58 -12.48 -15.82 10.88
CA VAL A 58 -13.32 -14.62 10.94
C VAL A 58 -14.57 -14.92 11.76
N ALA A 59 -14.84 -14.11 12.77
CA ALA A 59 -16.07 -14.24 13.56
C ALA A 59 -17.29 -13.69 12.77
N ILE A 60 -18.48 -14.24 13.07
CA ILE A 60 -19.74 -13.74 12.48
C ILE A 60 -19.92 -12.26 12.79
N ASP A 61 -20.50 -11.54 11.84
CA ASP A 61 -20.69 -10.08 11.80
C ASP A 61 -19.41 -9.23 11.81
N LYS A 62 -18.22 -9.84 11.73
CA LYS A 62 -16.96 -9.12 11.55
C LYS A 62 -16.69 -8.85 10.06
N GLU A 63 -15.96 -7.75 9.85
CA GLU A 63 -15.45 -7.39 8.52
C GLU A 63 -14.26 -8.27 8.15
N PHE A 64 -14.18 -8.63 6.87
CA PHE A 64 -13.06 -9.36 6.30
C PHE A 64 -12.86 -8.97 4.82
N LEU A 65 -11.76 -9.42 4.23
CA LEU A 65 -11.36 -9.10 2.86
C LEU A 65 -11.40 -10.35 1.97
N PRO A 66 -12.45 -10.58 1.18
CA PRO A 66 -12.57 -11.76 0.31
C PRO A 66 -11.38 -12.02 -0.62
N CYS A 67 -10.56 -11.01 -0.92
CA CYS A 67 -9.38 -11.17 -1.78
C CYS A 67 -8.19 -11.90 -1.12
N ILE A 68 -8.20 -12.05 0.20
CA ILE A 68 -7.18 -12.77 0.97
C ILE A 68 -7.81 -13.78 1.94
N SER A 69 -9.09 -14.13 1.71
CA SER A 69 -9.85 -15.03 2.58
C SER A 69 -10.36 -16.24 1.82
N TYR A 70 -10.44 -17.37 2.54
CA TYR A 70 -10.83 -18.67 2.05
C TYR A 70 -11.99 -19.22 2.85
N ALA A 71 -12.98 -19.85 2.20
CA ALA A 71 -14.11 -20.50 2.88
C ALA A 71 -13.84 -21.97 3.11
N GLN A 72 -14.23 -22.48 4.28
CA GLN A 72 -14.19 -23.91 4.59
C GLN A 72 -15.58 -24.55 4.70
N SER A 73 -16.62 -23.76 4.53
CA SER A 73 -18.02 -24.23 4.44
C SER A 73 -18.78 -23.30 3.49
N ASP A 74 -20.04 -23.62 3.21
CA ASP A 74 -20.96 -22.66 2.63
C ASP A 74 -20.99 -21.39 3.49
N VAL A 75 -20.96 -20.23 2.86
CA VAL A 75 -20.86 -18.93 3.52
C VAL A 75 -21.93 -17.97 3.05
N GLU A 76 -22.40 -17.14 3.96
CA GLU A 76 -23.22 -15.96 3.65
C GLU A 76 -22.42 -14.69 3.96
N ILE A 77 -22.29 -13.80 2.99
CA ILE A 77 -21.52 -12.56 3.12
C ILE A 77 -22.32 -11.35 2.65
N ALA A 78 -22.06 -10.21 3.27
CA ALA A 78 -22.67 -8.93 2.91
C ALA A 78 -21.59 -7.92 2.49
N PRO A 79 -21.51 -7.52 1.20
CA PRO A 79 -20.60 -6.49 0.73
C PRO A 79 -20.85 -5.16 1.45
N LEU A 80 -19.78 -4.46 1.80
CA LEU A 80 -19.85 -3.13 2.39
C LEU A 80 -19.80 -2.05 1.31
N VAL A 81 -20.55 -0.97 1.55
CA VAL A 81 -20.57 0.17 0.64
C VAL A 81 -19.26 0.94 0.77
N ASN A 82 -18.64 1.25 -0.36
CA ASN A 82 -17.49 2.15 -0.44
C ASN A 82 -17.98 3.56 -0.76
N ASN A 83 -17.80 4.47 0.18
CA ASN A 83 -18.13 5.89 -0.04
C ASN A 83 -16.95 6.56 -0.75
N PHE A 84 -17.22 7.15 -1.92
CA PHE A 84 -16.27 7.96 -2.65
C PHE A 84 -16.56 9.44 -2.43
N SER A 85 -15.52 10.22 -2.27
CA SER A 85 -15.52 11.68 -2.20
C SER A 85 -14.80 12.23 -3.42
N VAL A 86 -14.91 13.54 -3.66
CA VAL A 86 -14.24 14.21 -4.78
C VAL A 86 -12.96 14.88 -4.30
N ALA A 87 -11.88 14.68 -5.05
CA ALA A 87 -10.61 15.36 -4.89
C ALA A 87 -10.28 16.16 -6.15
N GLN A 88 -9.71 17.36 -5.99
CA GLN A 88 -9.33 18.24 -7.09
C GLN A 88 -7.83 18.30 -7.23
N LEU A 89 -7.28 18.06 -8.42
CA LEU A 89 -5.87 18.22 -8.71
C LEU A 89 -5.47 19.69 -8.63
N ILE A 90 -4.47 20.01 -7.79
CA ILE A 90 -3.99 21.39 -7.62
C ILE A 90 -2.55 21.59 -8.07
N THR A 91 -1.71 20.54 -8.01
CA THR A 91 -0.34 20.59 -8.58
C THR A 91 0.03 19.27 -9.24
N ARG A 92 0.88 19.37 -10.26
CA ARG A 92 1.50 18.25 -10.95
C ARG A 92 2.95 18.56 -11.25
N ASN A 93 3.87 17.81 -10.65
CA ASN A 93 5.31 17.98 -10.80
C ASN A 93 5.95 16.67 -11.28
N PHE A 94 6.81 16.71 -12.29
CA PHE A 94 7.60 15.55 -12.68
C PHE A 94 8.86 15.47 -11.82
N LEU A 95 8.96 14.42 -11.00
CA LEU A 95 10.11 14.14 -10.15
C LEU A 95 11.19 13.33 -10.88
N SER A 96 10.83 12.71 -12.00
CA SER A 96 11.70 12.06 -12.97
C SER A 96 10.96 11.87 -14.29
N GLU A 97 11.60 11.30 -15.32
CA GLU A 97 10.97 11.01 -16.62
C GLU A 97 9.65 10.23 -16.53
N ASN A 98 9.52 9.38 -15.52
CA ASN A 98 8.37 8.48 -15.37
C ASN A 98 7.74 8.47 -13.97
N ILE A 99 8.09 9.40 -13.11
CA ILE A 99 7.46 9.56 -11.79
C ILE A 99 6.91 10.97 -11.68
N VAL A 100 5.61 11.05 -11.45
CA VAL A 100 4.88 12.30 -11.25
C VAL A 100 4.41 12.40 -9.80
N GLU A 101 4.55 13.58 -9.22
CA GLU A 101 3.91 13.98 -7.98
C GLU A 101 2.61 14.70 -8.30
N LEU A 102 1.53 14.24 -7.70
CA LEU A 102 0.20 14.81 -7.83
C LEU A 102 -0.31 15.22 -6.45
N THR A 103 -0.68 16.51 -6.30
CA THR A 103 -1.31 17.00 -5.08
C THR A 103 -2.79 17.24 -5.32
N PHE A 104 -3.61 16.61 -4.51
CA PHE A 104 -5.06 16.73 -4.58
C PHE A 104 -5.62 17.44 -3.36
N LYS A 105 -6.43 18.49 -3.59
CA LYS A 105 -7.23 19.15 -2.55
C LYS A 105 -8.45 18.28 -2.21
N ILE A 106 -8.70 18.10 -0.92
CA ILE A 106 -9.81 17.32 -0.39
C ILE A 106 -10.56 18.09 0.70
N LYS A 107 -11.73 17.62 1.08
CA LYS A 107 -12.33 18.04 2.33
C LYS A 107 -11.44 17.56 3.48
N ARG A 108 -11.11 18.48 4.41
CA ARG A 108 -10.24 18.20 5.55
C ARG A 108 -10.55 16.84 6.20
N THR A 109 -9.60 15.94 6.16
CA THR A 109 -9.77 14.56 6.61
C THR A 109 -8.47 14.05 7.22
N PHE A 110 -8.54 13.51 8.43
CA PHE A 110 -7.37 12.88 9.06
C PHE A 110 -6.94 11.62 8.30
N PHE A 111 -5.64 11.47 8.09
CA PHE A 111 -5.06 10.23 7.56
C PHE A 111 -3.70 9.92 8.21
N SER A 112 -3.43 8.62 8.35
CA SER A 112 -2.19 8.09 8.90
C SER A 112 -1.05 8.10 7.87
N SER A 113 0.16 7.82 8.30
CA SER A 113 1.32 7.61 7.42
C SER A 113 1.18 6.37 6.52
N LYS A 114 0.24 5.46 6.85
CA LYS A 114 -0.11 4.26 6.08
C LYS A 114 -1.41 4.43 5.28
N ALA A 115 -1.88 5.65 5.11
CA ALA A 115 -3.11 5.89 4.37
C ALA A 115 -2.99 5.48 2.89
N ILE A 116 -4.01 4.78 2.42
CA ILE A 116 -4.17 4.35 1.04
C ILE A 116 -5.33 5.12 0.43
N VAL A 117 -5.07 5.78 -0.69
CA VAL A 117 -6.10 6.41 -1.52
C VAL A 117 -6.46 5.46 -2.66
N ASN A 118 -7.73 5.11 -2.74
CA ASN A 118 -8.30 4.38 -3.87
C ASN A 118 -8.91 5.38 -4.84
N ILE A 119 -8.38 5.47 -6.04
CA ILE A 119 -8.90 6.36 -7.09
C ILE A 119 -9.74 5.52 -8.05
N LYS A 120 -10.97 5.98 -8.29
CA LYS A 120 -11.86 5.40 -9.28
C LYS A 120 -11.62 6.04 -10.64
N HIS A 121 -11.49 5.22 -11.67
CA HIS A 121 -11.37 5.72 -13.04
C HIS A 121 -12.71 6.33 -13.50
N PRO A 122 -12.73 7.54 -14.11
CA PRO A 122 -13.99 8.20 -14.44
C PRO A 122 -14.81 7.47 -15.53
N SER A 123 -14.16 6.75 -16.43
CA SER A 123 -14.82 6.08 -17.57
C SER A 123 -14.80 4.55 -17.48
N GLU A 124 -14.02 3.98 -16.55
CA GLU A 124 -13.84 2.54 -16.43
C GLU A 124 -14.31 2.06 -15.05
N SER A 125 -14.83 0.85 -14.98
CA SER A 125 -15.19 0.23 -13.69
C SER A 125 -13.95 -0.23 -12.91
N LEU A 126 -12.87 0.57 -12.94
CA LEU A 126 -11.59 0.25 -12.35
C LEU A 126 -11.25 1.15 -11.18
N ILE A 127 -10.60 0.55 -10.18
CA ILE A 127 -10.04 1.26 -9.03
C ILE A 127 -8.57 0.90 -8.91
N ARG A 128 -7.74 1.90 -8.56
CA ARG A 128 -6.33 1.69 -8.21
C ARG A 128 -6.00 2.40 -6.91
N SER A 129 -5.14 1.75 -6.16
CA SER A 129 -4.74 2.15 -4.82
C SER A 129 -3.34 2.74 -4.84
N TYR A 130 -3.16 3.84 -4.15
CA TYR A 130 -1.90 4.57 -4.05
C TYR A 130 -1.64 4.95 -2.60
N SER A 131 -0.41 4.78 -2.14
CA SER A 131 -0.01 5.25 -0.82
C SER A 131 0.09 6.77 -0.80
N VAL A 132 -0.40 7.37 0.25
CA VAL A 132 -0.23 8.80 0.48
C VAL A 132 1.23 9.08 0.85
N VAL A 133 1.80 10.10 0.22
CA VAL A 133 3.14 10.62 0.53
C VAL A 133 2.98 11.89 1.38
N SER A 134 3.74 11.99 2.46
CA SER A 134 3.74 13.15 3.35
C SER A 134 5.17 13.40 3.86
N LEU A 135 6.04 13.80 2.95
CA LEU A 135 7.40 14.22 3.24
C LEU A 135 7.36 15.71 3.59
N GLY A 136 7.30 16.05 4.87
CA GLY A 136 7.21 17.44 5.34
C GLY A 136 6.06 17.64 6.35
N VAL A 137 5.47 18.84 6.35
CA VAL A 137 4.36 19.16 7.24
C VAL A 137 3.08 18.49 6.76
N LYS A 138 2.47 17.66 7.63
CA LYS A 138 1.17 17.04 7.34
C LYS A 138 0.10 18.14 7.19
N ASN A 139 -0.58 18.12 6.04
CA ASN A 139 -1.74 18.95 5.79
C ASN A 139 -2.93 18.05 5.45
N TYR A 140 -3.98 18.11 6.24
CA TYR A 140 -5.16 17.27 6.10
C TYR A 140 -6.19 17.80 5.08
N ASP A 141 -5.92 18.92 4.44
CA ASP A 141 -6.72 19.47 3.33
C ASP A 141 -6.22 18.98 1.96
N PHE A 142 -5.11 18.22 1.94
CA PHE A 142 -4.49 17.70 0.74
C PHE A 142 -3.93 16.31 0.96
N PHE A 143 -3.89 15.49 -0.09
CA PHE A 143 -3.00 14.33 -0.15
C PHE A 143 -2.08 14.42 -1.37
N VAL A 144 -0.90 13.85 -1.25
CA VAL A 144 0.10 13.80 -2.31
C VAL A 144 0.34 12.35 -2.71
N LEU A 145 0.46 12.11 -4.01
CA LEU A 145 0.76 10.80 -4.57
C LEU A 145 2.01 10.87 -5.44
N HIS A 146 2.94 9.95 -5.27
CA HIS A 146 4.05 9.70 -6.19
C HIS A 146 3.71 8.51 -7.08
N ILE A 147 3.44 8.78 -8.35
CA ILE A 147 2.92 7.78 -9.28
C ILE A 147 3.96 7.50 -10.36
N LYS A 148 4.32 6.23 -10.51
CA LYS A 148 5.11 5.78 -11.64
C LYS A 148 4.21 5.61 -12.85
N LEU A 149 4.44 6.41 -13.87
CA LEU A 149 3.78 6.29 -15.17
C LEU A 149 4.33 5.08 -15.92
N ARG A 150 3.43 4.22 -16.40
CA ARG A 150 3.77 3.01 -17.18
C ARG A 150 3.24 3.16 -18.60
N PRO A 151 4.03 2.85 -19.62
CA PRO A 151 3.55 2.85 -21.00
C PRO A 151 2.26 2.01 -21.11
N ASN A 152 1.26 2.54 -21.79
CA ASN A 152 -0.06 1.92 -22.02
C ASN A 152 -0.85 1.57 -20.74
N GLY A 153 -0.46 2.08 -19.57
CA GLY A 153 -1.21 1.90 -18.34
C GLY A 153 -2.47 2.77 -18.31
N ILE A 154 -3.66 2.20 -18.07
CA ILE A 154 -4.94 2.93 -18.04
C ILE A 154 -4.87 4.13 -17.09
N PHE A 155 -4.45 3.91 -15.84
CA PHE A 155 -4.29 4.99 -14.87
C PHE A 155 -3.10 5.92 -15.17
N SER A 156 -2.04 5.43 -15.80
CA SER A 156 -0.94 6.29 -16.26
C SER A 156 -1.44 7.28 -17.31
N ASN A 157 -2.19 6.80 -18.30
CA ASN A 157 -2.82 7.64 -19.31
C ASN A 157 -3.81 8.66 -18.72
N LEU A 158 -4.57 8.25 -17.69
CA LEU A 158 -5.44 9.16 -16.95
C LEU A 158 -4.63 10.30 -16.32
N PHE A 159 -3.59 9.96 -15.53
CA PHE A 159 -2.79 10.96 -14.82
C PHE A 159 -1.94 11.85 -15.73
N GLU A 160 -1.51 11.34 -16.89
CA GLU A 160 -0.82 12.16 -17.90
C GLU A 160 -1.72 13.23 -18.51
N LYS A 161 -3.01 12.93 -18.68
CA LYS A 161 -4.00 13.83 -19.29
C LYS A 161 -4.69 14.76 -18.28
N LEU A 162 -4.64 14.44 -17.01
CA LEU A 162 -5.33 15.18 -15.97
C LEU A 162 -4.79 16.61 -15.88
N ALA A 163 -5.65 17.61 -16.04
CA ALA A 163 -5.32 19.02 -15.92
C ALA A 163 -5.47 19.53 -14.47
N ILE A 164 -4.75 20.60 -14.12
CA ILE A 164 -4.97 21.29 -12.84
C ILE A 164 -6.41 21.81 -12.82
N GLY A 165 -7.10 21.53 -11.72
CA GLY A 165 -8.52 21.83 -11.57
C GLY A 165 -9.45 20.65 -11.79
N ASP A 166 -9.00 19.61 -12.50
CA ASP A 166 -9.79 18.39 -12.72
C ASP A 166 -10.09 17.66 -11.42
N GLN A 167 -11.19 16.91 -11.41
CA GLN A 167 -11.69 16.21 -10.25
C GLN A 167 -11.71 14.70 -10.47
N LEU A 168 -11.39 13.95 -9.42
CA LEU A 168 -11.45 12.49 -9.39
C LEU A 168 -12.22 12.01 -8.15
N GLU A 169 -12.92 10.89 -8.28
CA GLU A 169 -13.52 10.19 -7.15
C GLU A 169 -12.44 9.38 -6.42
N TYR A 170 -12.38 9.54 -5.10
CA TYR A 170 -11.45 8.83 -4.23
C TYR A 170 -12.13 8.29 -2.98
N ASN A 171 -11.56 7.22 -2.44
CA ASN A 171 -11.85 6.68 -1.13
C ASN A 171 -10.54 6.58 -0.34
N LEU A 172 -10.53 7.09 0.90
CA LEU A 172 -9.37 7.07 1.77
C LEU A 172 -9.51 5.97 2.81
N ASN A 173 -8.53 5.08 2.90
CA ASN A 173 -8.45 4.06 3.93
C ASN A 173 -7.22 4.31 4.81
N ASN A 174 -7.47 4.45 6.10
CA ASN A 174 -6.43 4.48 7.11
C ASN A 174 -6.14 3.05 7.58
N HIS A 175 -4.88 2.69 7.65
CA HIS A 175 -4.44 1.48 8.32
C HIS A 175 -4.04 1.82 9.76
N ILE A 176 -4.38 0.92 10.68
CA ILE A 176 -3.94 1.02 12.08
C ILE A 176 -2.44 0.79 12.12
N GLU A 177 -1.73 1.66 12.80
CA GLU A 177 -0.29 1.51 13.01
C GLU A 177 -0.07 0.59 14.22
N PRO A 178 0.85 -0.39 14.12
CA PRO A 178 1.21 -1.19 15.26
C PRO A 178 1.91 -0.32 16.32
N GLU A 179 1.67 -0.59 17.58
CA GLU A 179 2.44 -0.06 18.68
C GLU A 179 3.61 -1.01 18.95
N TYR A 180 4.80 -0.45 19.12
CA TYR A 180 6.00 -1.24 19.43
C TYR A 180 6.29 -1.17 20.94
N GLU A 181 6.28 -2.32 21.59
CA GLU A 181 6.54 -2.43 23.04
C GLU A 181 8.01 -2.16 23.42
N LYS A 182 8.93 -2.27 22.44
CA LYS A 182 10.37 -2.07 22.68
C LYS A 182 10.83 -0.75 22.09
N ALA A 183 11.72 -0.08 22.79
CA ALA A 183 12.41 1.09 22.27
C ALA A 183 13.23 0.71 21.03
N ILE A 184 12.94 1.36 19.89
CA ILE A 184 13.62 1.16 18.61
C ILE A 184 14.62 2.29 18.46
N SER A 185 15.91 1.97 18.32
CA SER A 185 16.98 2.94 18.10
C SER A 185 17.42 3.04 16.65
N THR A 186 17.22 1.97 15.87
CA THR A 186 17.60 1.90 14.45
C THR A 186 16.39 1.54 13.59
N LEU A 187 16.21 2.29 12.52
CA LEU A 187 15.16 2.08 11.52
C LEU A 187 15.80 1.76 10.16
N ASN A 188 15.39 0.65 9.57
CA ASN A 188 15.75 0.26 8.21
C ASN A 188 14.57 0.56 7.27
N ILE A 189 14.81 1.30 6.21
CA ILE A 189 13.82 1.63 5.19
C ILE A 189 14.26 0.98 3.87
N VAL A 190 13.47 0.04 3.38
CA VAL A 190 13.73 -0.68 2.12
C VAL A 190 12.72 -0.27 1.08
N SER A 191 13.15 0.33 -0.01
CA SER A 191 12.23 0.73 -1.07
C SER A 191 12.87 0.83 -2.44
N GLY A 192 12.04 0.73 -3.47
CA GLY A 192 12.42 0.95 -4.86
C GLY A 192 11.31 1.58 -5.69
N GLY A 193 11.70 2.27 -6.77
CA GLY A 193 10.76 2.98 -7.64
C GLY A 193 9.95 4.03 -6.89
N SER A 194 8.69 4.24 -7.27
CA SER A 194 7.80 5.25 -6.65
C SER A 194 7.41 4.96 -5.19
N GLY A 195 7.77 3.79 -4.65
CA GLY A 195 7.52 3.43 -3.26
C GLY A 195 8.36 4.22 -2.25
N MET A 196 9.46 4.83 -2.68
CA MET A 196 10.38 5.57 -1.79
C MET A 196 9.66 6.67 -0.99
N GLY A 197 8.85 7.50 -1.63
CA GLY A 197 8.11 8.56 -0.95
C GLY A 197 7.21 8.03 0.18
N ALA A 198 6.49 6.94 -0.07
CA ALA A 198 5.64 6.30 0.95
C ALA A 198 6.45 5.65 2.07
N ALA A 199 7.56 4.98 1.75
CA ALA A 199 8.45 4.37 2.75
C ALA A 199 9.03 5.42 3.70
N LEU A 200 9.52 6.52 3.16
CA LEU A 200 10.06 7.64 3.95
C LEU A 200 8.98 8.35 4.77
N THR A 201 7.75 8.46 4.24
CA THR A 201 6.61 9.01 4.99
C THR A 201 6.35 8.18 6.27
N ARG A 202 6.41 6.86 6.17
CA ARG A 202 6.30 5.96 7.33
C ARG A 202 7.47 6.10 8.27
N GLY A 203 8.68 6.19 7.71
CA GLY A 203 9.90 6.42 8.49
C GLY A 203 9.82 7.69 9.33
N LEU A 204 9.33 8.80 8.77
CA LEU A 204 9.11 10.05 9.52
C LEU A 204 8.13 9.88 10.68
N ASP A 205 7.04 9.15 10.46
CA ASP A 205 6.05 8.93 11.51
C ASP A 205 6.61 8.07 12.67
N LEU A 206 7.39 7.04 12.32
CA LEU A 206 8.07 6.19 13.30
C LEU A 206 9.12 6.94 14.11
N ILE A 207 9.93 7.80 13.48
CA ILE A 207 10.93 8.64 14.15
C ILE A 207 10.26 9.61 15.15
N ARG A 208 9.10 10.14 14.80
CA ARG A 208 8.34 11.04 15.71
C ARG A 208 7.76 10.32 16.93
N LYS A 209 7.58 9.01 16.88
CA LYS A 209 6.98 8.19 17.94
C LYS A 209 7.98 7.38 18.73
N ASN A 210 9.20 7.21 18.24
CA ASN A 210 10.22 6.36 18.83
C ASN A 210 11.57 7.09 18.91
N PRO A 211 12.45 6.77 19.86
CA PRO A 211 13.77 7.38 20.01
C PRO A 211 14.78 6.84 19.00
N ILE A 212 14.46 6.96 17.70
CA ILE A 212 15.30 6.49 16.60
C ILE A 212 16.44 7.47 16.39
N SER A 213 17.68 6.99 16.55
CA SER A 213 18.91 7.78 16.35
C SER A 213 19.61 7.47 15.05
N LYS A 214 19.29 6.33 14.41
CA LYS A 214 19.92 5.90 13.16
C LYS A 214 18.88 5.39 12.16
N VAL A 215 19.02 5.81 10.91
CA VAL A 215 18.17 5.38 9.79
C VAL A 215 19.06 4.87 8.65
N ASN A 216 18.84 3.63 8.23
CA ASN A 216 19.47 3.07 7.05
C ASN A 216 18.43 2.97 5.92
N ILE A 217 18.70 3.64 4.80
CA ILE A 217 17.81 3.64 3.63
C ILE A 217 18.43 2.74 2.55
N TYR A 218 17.83 1.59 2.33
CA TYR A 218 18.18 0.64 1.27
C TYR A 218 17.40 1.00 0.01
N ALA A 219 18.04 1.77 -0.87
CA ALA A 219 17.46 2.25 -2.11
C ALA A 219 17.68 1.23 -3.23
N ILE A 220 16.62 0.49 -3.61
CA ILE A 220 16.68 -0.53 -4.65
C ILE A 220 16.49 0.12 -6.01
N ASN A 221 17.54 0.15 -6.83
CA ASN A 221 17.59 0.79 -8.14
C ASN A 221 18.07 -0.18 -9.23
N ARG A 222 17.87 0.19 -10.49
CA ARG A 222 18.39 -0.63 -11.60
C ARG A 222 19.92 -0.57 -11.70
N SER A 223 20.51 0.61 -11.48
CA SER A 223 21.95 0.83 -11.57
C SER A 223 22.48 1.77 -10.49
N VAL A 224 22.08 3.03 -10.53
CA VAL A 224 22.51 4.09 -9.61
C VAL A 224 21.31 4.68 -8.89
N LEU A 225 21.55 5.43 -7.81
CA LEU A 225 20.50 6.16 -7.10
C LEU A 225 19.82 7.13 -8.06
N SER A 226 18.52 6.95 -8.28
CA SER A 226 17.75 7.79 -9.19
C SER A 226 17.59 9.21 -8.66
N HIS A 227 17.43 10.20 -9.53
CA HIS A 227 17.13 11.59 -9.14
C HIS A 227 15.90 11.68 -8.23
N TYR A 228 14.88 10.87 -8.50
CA TYR A 228 13.70 10.76 -7.66
C TYR A 228 14.03 10.30 -6.24
N HIS A 229 14.82 9.25 -6.08
CA HIS A 229 15.21 8.77 -4.76
C HIS A 229 16.06 9.80 -4.02
N GLN A 230 17.00 10.44 -4.72
CA GLN A 230 17.83 11.49 -4.15
C GLN A 230 16.98 12.66 -3.65
N HIS A 231 16.00 13.10 -4.44
CA HIS A 231 15.04 14.13 -4.05
C HIS A 231 14.30 13.74 -2.76
N CYS A 232 13.66 12.57 -2.74
CA CYS A 232 12.91 12.11 -1.57
C CYS A 232 13.78 12.01 -0.30
N VAL A 233 15.02 11.51 -0.44
CA VAL A 233 15.96 11.37 0.68
C VAL A 233 16.42 12.74 1.18
N ASN A 234 16.67 13.70 0.31
CA ASN A 234 17.06 15.05 0.72
C ASN A 234 15.94 15.70 1.55
N VAL A 235 14.69 15.66 1.05
CA VAL A 235 13.53 16.18 1.80
C VAL A 235 13.35 15.47 3.14
N PHE A 236 13.58 14.16 3.19
CA PHE A 236 13.51 13.39 4.43
C PHE A 236 14.59 13.83 5.44
N ARG A 237 15.84 13.98 4.99
CA ARG A 237 16.97 14.40 5.85
C ARG A 237 16.74 15.74 6.52
N GLU A 238 16.10 16.67 5.84
CA GLU A 238 15.76 17.99 6.39
C GLU A 238 14.72 17.94 7.53
N GLN A 239 14.04 16.78 7.71
CA GLN A 239 12.97 16.60 8.70
C GLN A 239 13.40 15.79 9.93
N VAL A 240 14.63 15.23 9.94
CA VAL A 240 15.07 14.30 10.99
C VAL A 240 16.43 14.71 11.55
N GLU A 241 16.61 14.52 12.87
CA GLU A 241 17.89 14.71 13.55
C GLU A 241 18.73 13.42 13.59
N ALA A 242 18.13 12.28 13.22
CA ALA A 242 18.79 10.98 13.20
C ALA A 242 19.92 10.93 12.15
N GLU A 243 20.95 10.12 12.40
CA GLU A 243 21.95 9.78 11.39
C GLU A 243 21.31 9.02 10.24
N VAL A 244 21.43 9.52 9.00
CA VAL A 244 20.82 8.91 7.81
C VAL A 244 21.87 8.37 6.87
N ASN A 245 21.92 7.04 6.75
CA ASN A 245 22.78 6.30 5.83
C ASN A 245 22.00 5.85 4.59
N ILE A 246 22.58 5.98 3.40
CA ILE A 246 21.98 5.52 2.15
C ILE A 246 22.81 4.37 1.60
N ILE A 247 22.16 3.23 1.39
CA ILE A 247 22.74 2.04 0.79
C ILE A 247 22.04 1.81 -0.56
N ASN A 248 22.75 2.05 -1.65
CA ASN A 248 22.23 1.81 -2.99
C ASN A 248 22.47 0.35 -3.38
N ILE A 249 21.41 -0.41 -3.65
CA ILE A 249 21.50 -1.82 -4.04
C ILE A 249 20.91 -1.98 -5.44
N PRO A 250 21.67 -2.49 -6.42
CA PRO A 250 21.14 -2.84 -7.73
C PRO A 250 20.01 -3.86 -7.61
N PHE A 251 18.94 -3.67 -8.37
CA PHE A 251 17.77 -4.57 -8.33
C PHE A 251 18.13 -6.02 -8.65
N CYS A 252 19.06 -6.23 -9.59
CA CYS A 252 19.57 -7.58 -9.90
C CYS A 252 20.29 -8.22 -8.70
N THR A 253 21.07 -7.47 -7.94
CA THR A 253 21.69 -7.95 -6.69
C THR A 253 20.64 -8.28 -5.65
N TRP A 254 19.66 -7.40 -5.45
CA TRP A 254 18.56 -7.60 -4.50
C TRP A 254 17.75 -8.86 -4.81
N THR A 255 17.44 -9.12 -6.09
CA THR A 255 16.65 -10.28 -6.51
C THR A 255 17.47 -11.57 -6.66
N ASN A 256 18.80 -11.51 -6.58
CA ASN A 256 19.66 -12.69 -6.64
C ASN A 256 19.30 -13.68 -5.52
N ASN A 257 19.20 -14.96 -5.84
CA ASN A 257 18.84 -16.01 -4.88
C ASN A 257 19.88 -16.18 -3.75
N GLY A 258 21.15 -15.84 -4.00
CA GLY A 258 22.22 -15.83 -2.99
C GLY A 258 22.26 -14.57 -2.12
N PHE A 259 21.48 -13.53 -2.42
CA PHE A 259 21.42 -12.31 -1.61
C PHE A 259 20.54 -12.53 -0.38
N ASP A 260 21.13 -12.39 0.79
CA ASP A 260 20.44 -12.48 2.07
C ASP A 260 20.45 -11.11 2.78
N PHE A 261 19.28 -10.50 2.89
CA PHE A 261 19.13 -9.19 3.54
C PHE A 261 19.31 -9.28 5.06
N SER A 262 19.09 -10.44 5.67
CA SER A 262 19.27 -10.63 7.12
C SER A 262 20.70 -10.33 7.59
N ASN A 263 21.68 -10.47 6.71
CA ASN A 263 23.08 -10.12 7.00
C ASN A 263 23.32 -8.61 7.22
N TYR A 264 22.33 -7.77 6.90
CA TYR A 264 22.40 -6.32 7.05
C TYR A 264 21.58 -5.81 8.25
N LEU A 265 20.87 -6.69 8.94
CA LEU A 265 19.95 -6.35 10.01
C LEU A 265 20.37 -6.95 11.35
N ASP A 266 20.11 -6.21 12.42
CA ASP A 266 20.07 -6.74 13.78
C ASP A 266 18.63 -7.14 14.12
N SER A 267 18.44 -8.17 14.94
CA SER A 267 17.13 -8.68 15.37
C SER A 267 16.30 -7.67 16.18
N HIS A 268 16.89 -6.57 16.61
CA HIS A 268 16.26 -5.49 17.38
C HIS A 268 15.92 -4.25 16.53
N GLU A 269 16.19 -4.30 15.24
CA GLU A 269 15.94 -3.18 14.32
C GLU A 269 14.56 -3.30 13.65
N LEU A 270 13.88 -2.17 13.49
CA LEU A 270 12.61 -2.12 12.75
C LEU A 270 12.88 -1.94 11.26
N THR A 271 12.22 -2.74 10.43
CA THR A 271 12.30 -2.62 8.97
C THR A 271 10.96 -2.17 8.38
N VAL A 272 10.97 -1.09 7.63
CA VAL A 272 9.86 -0.63 6.80
C VAL A 272 10.15 -0.94 5.34
N GLY A 273 9.29 -1.74 4.70
CA GLY A 273 9.42 -2.09 3.30
C GLY A 273 8.24 -1.60 2.47
N VAL A 274 8.51 -0.82 1.41
CA VAL A 274 7.48 -0.34 0.47
C VAL A 274 7.97 -0.51 -0.95
N GLY A 275 7.29 -1.33 -1.75
CA GLY A 275 7.74 -1.57 -3.11
C GLY A 275 7.01 -2.69 -3.85
N SER A 276 7.58 -3.15 -4.95
CA SER A 276 7.07 -4.29 -5.70
C SER A 276 7.28 -5.62 -4.95
N THR A 277 6.48 -6.62 -5.29
CA THR A 277 6.56 -7.96 -4.67
C THR A 277 7.99 -8.52 -4.59
N PRO A 278 8.84 -8.44 -5.64
CA PRO A 278 10.24 -8.91 -5.54
C PRO A 278 11.09 -8.14 -4.52
N ILE A 279 10.76 -6.89 -4.21
CA ILE A 279 11.44 -6.12 -3.17
C ILE A 279 11.01 -6.62 -1.79
N ILE A 280 9.71 -6.77 -1.60
CA ILE A 280 9.11 -7.11 -0.30
C ILE A 280 9.43 -8.55 0.11
N ASN A 281 9.46 -9.50 -0.82
CA ASN A 281 9.69 -10.92 -0.52
C ASN A 281 11.02 -11.19 0.22
N LYS A 282 12.04 -10.35 0.05
CA LYS A 282 13.33 -10.50 0.73
C LYS A 282 13.30 -10.10 2.21
N ILE A 283 12.26 -9.40 2.64
CA ILE A 283 12.14 -8.88 4.02
C ILE A 283 10.91 -9.42 4.76
N LEU A 284 10.10 -10.30 4.12
CA LEU A 284 8.87 -10.85 4.70
C LEU A 284 9.08 -11.57 6.04
N ASN A 285 10.22 -12.20 6.23
CA ASN A 285 10.52 -13.03 7.41
C ASN A 285 11.34 -12.29 8.48
N GLN A 286 11.50 -10.97 8.37
CA GLN A 286 12.21 -10.20 9.39
C GLN A 286 11.33 -10.06 10.64
N PRO A 287 11.91 -10.14 11.86
CA PRO A 287 11.14 -10.22 13.11
C PRO A 287 10.30 -8.96 13.39
N LEU A 288 10.80 -7.79 13.03
CA LEU A 288 10.09 -6.51 13.18
C LEU A 288 10.00 -5.85 11.82
N CYS A 289 8.90 -6.06 11.08
CA CYS A 289 8.74 -5.44 9.77
C CYS A 289 7.33 -4.92 9.51
N GLU A 290 7.28 -3.79 8.83
CA GLU A 290 6.08 -3.20 8.24
C GLU A 290 6.20 -3.21 6.72
N LEU A 291 5.31 -3.91 6.05
CA LEU A 291 5.44 -4.17 4.63
C LEU A 291 4.25 -3.66 3.82
N GLU A 292 4.52 -3.09 2.66
CA GLU A 292 3.52 -2.75 1.66
C GLU A 292 4.00 -3.09 0.26
N SER A 293 3.29 -4.00 -0.40
CA SER A 293 3.59 -4.43 -1.77
C SER A 293 2.69 -3.75 -2.79
N PHE A 294 3.29 -3.21 -3.86
CA PHE A 294 2.59 -2.63 -5.01
C PHE A 294 2.77 -3.48 -6.26
N GLY A 295 1.71 -3.51 -7.06
CA GLY A 295 1.75 -4.13 -8.38
C GLY A 295 1.81 -5.66 -8.36
N PRO A 296 1.81 -6.26 -9.54
CA PRO A 296 1.98 -7.70 -9.69
C PRO A 296 3.39 -8.13 -9.33
#